data_f97a9e70d1d9a45ccdf7b45993fb55c2
#
_entry.id   f97a9e70d1d9a45ccdf7b45993fb55c2
#
_cell.length_a   1.000
_cell.length_b   1.000
_cell.length_c   1.000
_cell.angle_alpha   90.00
_cell.angle_beta   90.00
_cell.angle_gamma   90.00
#
_symmetry.space_group_name_H-M   'P 1'
#
loop_
_entity.id
_entity.type
_entity.pdbx_description
1 polymer ?
#
loop_
_entity_poly.entity_id
_entity_poly.type
_entity_poly.pdbx_seq_one_letter_code
_entity_poly.pdbx_strand_id
1 'polypeptide(L)'
;PFSHALEKVLIPGLHHETLSLLIMEHLNEHFNGQLSTAIAIFTGTYPKPFLHQLISGQLDVDRMDYLNRDSFFTGVAEGVIGYDRILKMLTVKDGQLMVEEKAIFSIEKFLISRRLMYWQVYLHKTVVSAEMSVVLIFKRVLELLQKGVPVQAASTDLDFFLQNREAGAAIKQHLDRFCRLDDHDVMASIKNWCHHPDKVLSTLSRLVTERKLLKIRFLKEPIAASRLTELRKETALRLTISEAEAAYFVFTGKASNTTYNPKDERIHILFKDGTVKDISEVDNALINYGSSLAFGEISKEYICYPQAQ
;
A
#
# COMPACT_ATOMS: atom_id res chain seq x y z
N PRO A 1 6.31 -7.92 -4.32
CA PRO A 1 5.28 -8.84 -3.85
C PRO A 1 5.00 -8.56 -2.38
N PHE A 2 3.72 -8.49 -2.00
CA PHE A 2 3.38 -8.08 -0.63
C PHE A 2 4.14 -6.82 -0.16
N SER A 3 4.55 -5.95 -1.10
CA SER A 3 5.53 -4.89 -0.86
C SER A 3 5.19 -4.01 0.34
N HIS A 4 3.98 -3.51 0.44
CA HIS A 4 3.57 -2.68 1.58
C HIS A 4 3.56 -3.43 2.92
N ALA A 5 3.28 -4.74 2.93
CA ALA A 5 3.34 -5.54 4.15
C ALA A 5 4.79 -5.81 4.55
N LEU A 6 5.64 -6.19 3.60
CA LEU A 6 7.04 -6.52 3.86
C LEU A 6 7.90 -5.29 4.13
N GLU A 7 7.63 -4.16 3.48
CA GLU A 7 8.29 -2.87 3.72
C GLU A 7 8.25 -2.45 5.20
N LYS A 8 7.12 -2.71 5.86
CA LYS A 8 6.94 -2.40 7.28
C LYS A 8 7.69 -3.33 8.23
N VAL A 9 8.03 -4.55 7.79
CA VAL A 9 8.49 -5.61 8.68
C VAL A 9 9.84 -6.18 8.28
N LEU A 10 10.04 -6.51 7.00
CA LEU A 10 11.26 -7.20 6.55
C LEU A 10 12.46 -6.24 6.53
N ILE A 11 12.29 -5.06 5.96
CA ILE A 11 13.33 -4.04 5.83
C ILE A 11 12.77 -2.67 6.31
N PRO A 12 12.64 -2.48 7.63
CA PRO A 12 12.07 -1.24 8.17
C PRO A 12 12.86 0.00 7.74
N GLY A 13 12.14 1.03 7.29
CA GLY A 13 12.72 2.32 6.89
C GLY A 13 13.23 2.38 5.44
N LEU A 14 13.11 1.31 4.67
CA LEU A 14 13.44 1.30 3.26
C LEU A 14 12.15 1.37 2.44
N HIS A 15 11.89 2.53 1.82
CA HIS A 15 10.72 2.75 0.98
C HIS A 15 10.93 2.21 -0.43
N HIS A 16 9.83 1.79 -1.07
CA HIS A 16 9.88 1.19 -2.42
C HIS A 16 10.42 2.17 -3.48
N GLU A 17 10.22 3.48 -3.32
CA GLU A 17 10.80 4.49 -4.23
C GLU A 17 12.34 4.50 -4.12
N THR A 18 12.88 4.38 -2.90
CA THR A 18 14.33 4.28 -2.70
C THR A 18 14.89 3.01 -3.32
N LEU A 19 14.20 1.87 -3.17
CA LEU A 19 14.56 0.62 -3.82
C LEU A 19 14.52 0.73 -5.34
N SER A 20 13.47 1.35 -5.88
CA SER A 20 13.34 1.60 -7.32
C SER A 20 14.52 2.41 -7.85
N LEU A 21 14.91 3.47 -7.15
CA LEU A 21 16.08 4.27 -7.53
C LEU A 21 17.37 3.46 -7.51
N LEU A 22 17.62 2.66 -6.46
CA LEU A 22 18.81 1.79 -6.38
C LEU A 22 18.86 0.79 -7.52
N ILE A 23 17.72 0.18 -7.87
CA ILE A 23 17.63 -0.75 -9.01
C ILE A 23 17.90 -0.02 -10.33
N MET A 24 17.32 1.17 -10.52
CA MET A 24 17.56 1.99 -11.72
C MET A 24 19.04 2.39 -11.84
N GLU A 25 19.68 2.78 -10.75
CA GLU A 25 21.12 3.10 -10.73
C GLU A 25 21.98 1.87 -11.09
N HIS A 26 21.68 0.72 -10.49
CA HIS A 26 22.38 -0.53 -10.79
C HIS A 26 22.23 -0.95 -12.27
N LEU A 27 21.01 -0.86 -12.80
CA LEU A 27 20.76 -1.11 -14.22
C LEU A 27 21.43 -0.06 -15.12
N ASN A 28 21.49 1.20 -14.70
CA ASN A 28 22.14 2.26 -15.44
C ASN A 28 23.66 2.01 -15.59
N GLU A 29 24.32 1.52 -14.54
CA GLU A 29 25.71 1.05 -14.62
C GLU A 29 25.87 -0.08 -15.67
N HIS A 30 24.98 -1.09 -15.60
CA HIS A 30 24.99 -2.21 -16.54
C HIS A 30 24.75 -1.78 -18.00
N PHE A 31 23.89 -0.79 -18.22
CA PHE A 31 23.57 -0.22 -19.54
C PHE A 31 24.42 0.99 -19.92
N ASN A 32 25.59 1.18 -19.31
CA ASN A 32 26.55 2.24 -19.65
C ASN A 32 25.91 3.65 -19.67
N GLY A 33 25.06 3.98 -18.70
CA GLY A 33 24.48 5.31 -18.51
C GLY A 33 23.22 5.58 -19.34
N GLN A 34 22.65 4.61 -20.04
CA GLN A 34 21.48 4.82 -20.91
C GLN A 34 20.20 5.19 -20.13
N LEU A 35 20.12 4.88 -18.83
CA LEU A 35 18.98 5.20 -17.98
C LEU A 35 19.11 6.56 -17.27
N SER A 36 20.19 7.31 -17.49
CA SER A 36 20.44 8.57 -16.75
C SER A 36 19.29 9.57 -16.88
N THR A 37 18.69 9.70 -18.08
CA THR A 37 17.51 10.56 -18.28
C THR A 37 16.28 10.04 -17.52
N ALA A 38 16.04 8.75 -17.52
CA ALA A 38 14.93 8.14 -16.78
C ALA A 38 15.09 8.37 -15.27
N ILE A 39 16.30 8.21 -14.74
CA ILE A 39 16.62 8.49 -13.33
C ILE A 39 16.38 9.96 -13.00
N ALA A 40 16.83 10.88 -13.87
CA ALA A 40 16.60 12.32 -13.67
C ALA A 40 15.11 12.69 -13.68
N ILE A 41 14.30 12.04 -14.53
CA ILE A 41 12.85 12.21 -14.54
C ILE A 41 12.24 11.62 -13.26
N PHE A 42 12.63 10.42 -12.87
CA PHE A 42 12.12 9.74 -11.67
C PHE A 42 12.43 10.53 -10.39
N THR A 43 13.61 11.14 -10.30
CA THR A 43 14.03 11.95 -9.13
C THR A 43 13.55 13.40 -9.18
N GLY A 44 12.84 13.82 -10.24
CA GLY A 44 12.35 15.19 -10.40
C GLY A 44 13.45 16.22 -10.72
N THR A 45 14.66 15.78 -11.09
CA THR A 45 15.80 16.66 -11.40
C THR A 45 15.91 17.01 -12.88
N TYR A 46 15.09 16.40 -13.73
CA TYR A 46 15.08 16.70 -15.16
C TYR A 46 14.46 18.07 -15.45
N PRO A 47 15.01 18.88 -16.42
CA PRO A 47 14.56 20.25 -16.66
C PRO A 47 13.10 20.44 -17.12
N LYS A 48 12.37 19.37 -17.36
CA LYS A 48 10.94 19.37 -17.71
C LYS A 48 10.12 18.72 -16.59
N PRO A 49 9.68 19.48 -15.57
CA PRO A 49 9.02 18.94 -14.37
C PRO A 49 7.76 18.14 -14.68
N PHE A 50 7.01 18.48 -15.74
CA PHE A 50 5.80 17.77 -16.14
C PHE A 50 6.03 16.27 -16.39
N LEU A 51 7.25 15.86 -16.77
CA LEU A 51 7.56 14.44 -16.95
C LEU A 51 7.58 13.69 -15.62
N HIS A 52 8.10 14.32 -14.56
CA HIS A 52 8.02 13.77 -13.21
C HIS A 52 6.56 13.70 -12.74
N GLN A 53 5.76 14.74 -13.00
CA GLN A 53 4.35 14.79 -12.62
C GLN A 53 3.50 13.70 -13.31
N LEU A 54 3.90 13.23 -14.49
CA LEU A 54 3.25 12.11 -15.17
C LEU A 54 3.47 10.77 -14.47
N ILE A 55 4.54 10.60 -13.69
CA ILE A 55 4.88 9.32 -13.03
C ILE A 55 4.75 9.35 -11.52
N SER A 56 4.69 10.54 -10.91
CA SER A 56 4.60 10.71 -9.46
C SER A 56 3.77 11.94 -9.13
N GLY A 57 2.46 11.88 -9.34
CA GLY A 57 1.55 12.99 -9.12
C GLY A 57 0.19 12.58 -8.59
N GLN A 58 -0.69 13.56 -8.34
CA GLN A 58 -2.08 13.27 -7.99
C GLN A 58 -2.87 12.72 -9.19
N LEU A 59 -2.42 13.04 -10.40
CA LEU A 59 -2.99 12.61 -11.68
C LEU A 59 -1.88 11.99 -12.54
N ASP A 60 -1.28 10.91 -12.06
CA ASP A 60 -0.24 10.18 -12.76
C ASP A 60 -0.78 9.00 -13.57
N VAL A 61 0.06 8.49 -14.47
CA VAL A 61 -0.33 7.38 -15.36
C VAL A 61 -0.46 6.06 -14.62
N ASP A 62 0.27 5.86 -13.52
CA ASP A 62 0.16 4.66 -12.69
C ASP A 62 -1.23 4.57 -12.05
N ARG A 63 -1.71 5.68 -11.47
CA ARG A 63 -3.08 5.73 -10.91
C ARG A 63 -4.14 5.52 -11.97
N MET A 64 -3.97 6.08 -13.17
CA MET A 64 -4.90 5.86 -14.28
C MET A 64 -4.91 4.40 -14.74
N ASP A 65 -3.75 3.73 -14.77
CA ASP A 65 -3.65 2.32 -15.12
C ASP A 65 -4.28 1.44 -14.05
N TYR A 66 -3.81 1.52 -12.79
CA TYR A 66 -4.27 0.56 -11.80
C TYR A 66 -5.76 0.69 -11.47
N LEU A 67 -6.34 1.90 -11.51
CA LEU A 67 -7.78 2.06 -11.30
C LEU A 67 -8.61 1.29 -12.33
N ASN A 68 -8.27 1.37 -13.61
CA ASN A 68 -8.97 0.62 -14.64
C ASN A 68 -8.69 -0.87 -14.57
N ARG A 69 -7.44 -1.26 -14.40
CA ARG A 69 -7.00 -2.65 -14.31
C ARG A 69 -7.59 -3.35 -13.11
N ASP A 70 -7.55 -2.72 -11.94
CA ASP A 70 -8.11 -3.29 -10.71
C ASP A 70 -9.65 -3.31 -10.76
N SER A 71 -10.30 -2.30 -11.35
CA SER A 71 -11.73 -2.32 -11.64
C SER A 71 -12.12 -3.55 -12.48
N PHE A 72 -11.38 -3.81 -13.54
CA PHE A 72 -11.61 -4.96 -14.41
C PHE A 72 -11.46 -6.30 -13.64
N PHE A 73 -10.33 -6.50 -12.96
CA PHE A 73 -10.03 -7.77 -12.30
C PHE A 73 -10.85 -8.02 -11.02
N THR A 74 -11.29 -6.97 -10.34
CA THR A 74 -12.14 -7.11 -9.15
C THR A 74 -13.62 -7.12 -9.45
N GLY A 75 -14.03 -6.72 -10.67
CA GLY A 75 -15.44 -6.56 -11.05
C GLY A 75 -16.11 -5.34 -10.39
N VAL A 76 -15.35 -4.40 -9.83
CA VAL A 76 -15.86 -3.19 -9.19
C VAL A 76 -15.89 -2.06 -10.21
N ALA A 77 -17.05 -1.82 -10.83
CA ALA A 77 -17.22 -0.87 -11.94
C ALA A 77 -16.95 0.60 -11.57
N GLU A 78 -16.95 0.95 -10.31
CA GLU A 78 -16.67 2.30 -9.81
C GLU A 78 -15.26 2.81 -10.14
N GLY A 79 -14.31 1.88 -10.39
CA GLY A 79 -12.96 2.21 -10.81
C GLY A 79 -12.81 2.58 -12.28
N VAL A 80 -13.84 2.40 -13.10
CA VAL A 80 -13.79 2.75 -14.54
C VAL A 80 -13.74 4.26 -14.71
N ILE A 81 -12.63 4.74 -15.27
CA ILE A 81 -12.39 6.16 -15.58
C ILE A 81 -12.24 6.37 -17.09
N GLY A 82 -12.60 7.57 -17.56
CA GLY A 82 -12.41 7.95 -18.97
C GLY A 82 -10.98 8.41 -19.24
N TYR A 83 -9.98 7.55 -19.06
CA TYR A 83 -8.57 7.92 -19.19
C TYR A 83 -8.20 8.46 -20.59
N ASP A 84 -8.78 7.95 -21.67
CA ASP A 84 -8.55 8.48 -23.03
C ASP A 84 -8.91 9.97 -23.15
N ARG A 85 -10.00 10.39 -22.50
CA ARG A 85 -10.39 11.79 -22.45
C ARG A 85 -9.44 12.60 -21.59
N ILE A 86 -9.04 12.07 -20.42
CA ILE A 86 -8.08 12.73 -19.56
C ILE A 86 -6.77 12.97 -20.30
N LEU A 87 -6.21 11.92 -20.93
CA LEU A 87 -4.95 12.01 -21.69
C LEU A 87 -5.01 13.05 -22.83
N LYS A 88 -6.14 13.10 -23.56
CA LYS A 88 -6.33 14.09 -24.64
C LYS A 88 -6.46 15.53 -24.15
N MET A 89 -6.80 15.73 -22.88
CA MET A 89 -6.95 17.05 -22.26
C MET A 89 -5.76 17.47 -21.41
N LEU A 90 -4.72 16.61 -21.31
CA LEU A 90 -3.46 17.01 -20.72
C LEU A 90 -2.72 17.98 -21.63
N THR A 91 -2.15 19.00 -21.04
CA THR A 91 -1.32 20.00 -21.71
C THR A 91 -0.17 20.44 -20.82
N VAL A 92 0.76 21.21 -21.37
CA VAL A 92 1.90 21.75 -20.61
C VAL A 92 1.90 23.26 -20.74
N LYS A 93 1.98 23.97 -19.61
CA LYS A 93 2.17 25.41 -19.57
C LYS A 93 3.24 25.72 -18.52
N ASP A 94 4.19 26.56 -18.86
CA ASP A 94 5.28 26.99 -18.00
C ASP A 94 6.08 25.80 -17.37
N GLY A 95 6.22 24.71 -18.17
CA GLY A 95 6.90 23.49 -17.74
C GLY A 95 6.12 22.57 -16.79
N GLN A 96 4.89 22.94 -16.43
CA GLN A 96 4.03 22.19 -15.53
C GLN A 96 2.93 21.44 -16.29
N LEU A 97 2.56 20.26 -15.79
CA LEU A 97 1.42 19.49 -16.29
C LEU A 97 0.12 20.21 -15.92
N MET A 98 -0.76 20.37 -16.90
CA MET A 98 -2.05 21.01 -16.73
C MET A 98 -3.16 20.18 -17.38
N VAL A 99 -4.37 20.41 -16.96
CA VAL A 99 -5.58 19.82 -17.55
C VAL A 99 -6.42 20.95 -18.12
N GLU A 100 -6.88 20.83 -19.36
CA GLU A 100 -7.82 21.80 -19.95
C GLU A 100 -9.15 21.83 -19.17
N GLU A 101 -9.76 22.99 -19.02
CA GLU A 101 -11.03 23.21 -18.28
C GLU A 101 -12.15 22.26 -18.69
N LYS A 102 -12.17 21.84 -19.98
CA LYS A 102 -13.18 20.90 -20.52
C LYS A 102 -13.15 19.52 -19.88
N ALA A 103 -12.07 19.17 -19.19
CA ALA A 103 -11.91 17.87 -18.53
C ALA A 103 -12.20 17.89 -17.02
N ILE A 104 -12.62 19.00 -16.45
CA ILE A 104 -12.88 19.15 -14.99
C ILE A 104 -13.73 17.96 -14.50
N PHE A 105 -14.87 17.68 -15.11
CA PHE A 105 -15.73 16.56 -14.69
C PHE A 105 -15.08 15.18 -14.84
N SER A 106 -14.14 15.03 -15.79
CA SER A 106 -13.38 13.77 -15.92
C SER A 106 -12.37 13.60 -14.79
N ILE A 107 -11.74 14.69 -14.35
CA ILE A 107 -10.84 14.68 -13.21
C ILE A 107 -11.60 14.44 -11.90
N GLU A 108 -12.75 15.08 -11.72
CA GLU A 108 -13.60 14.82 -10.56
C GLU A 108 -14.07 13.38 -10.50
N LYS A 109 -14.50 12.82 -11.64
CA LYS A 109 -14.83 11.39 -11.72
C LYS A 109 -13.64 10.52 -11.36
N PHE A 110 -12.43 10.84 -11.83
CA PHE A 110 -11.20 10.14 -11.47
C PHE A 110 -10.97 10.15 -9.95
N LEU A 111 -11.09 11.30 -9.30
CA LEU A 111 -10.91 11.44 -7.85
C LEU A 111 -11.98 10.66 -7.06
N ILE A 112 -13.25 10.70 -7.51
CA ILE A 112 -14.34 9.93 -6.90
C ILE A 112 -14.10 8.43 -7.09
N SER A 113 -13.76 7.99 -8.30
CA SER A 113 -13.47 6.58 -8.61
C SER A 113 -12.34 6.05 -7.75
N ARG A 114 -11.25 6.79 -7.61
CA ARG A 114 -10.13 6.46 -6.72
C ARG A 114 -10.62 6.26 -5.29
N ARG A 115 -11.40 7.19 -4.75
CA ARG A 115 -11.96 7.08 -3.39
C ARG A 115 -12.84 5.84 -3.21
N LEU A 116 -13.70 5.54 -4.18
CA LEU A 116 -14.58 4.37 -4.12
C LEU A 116 -13.77 3.07 -4.17
N MET A 117 -12.78 2.99 -5.06
CA MET A 117 -11.90 1.82 -5.14
C MET A 117 -11.11 1.60 -3.86
N TYR A 118 -10.66 2.68 -3.19
CA TYR A 118 -10.01 2.53 -1.88
C TYR A 118 -10.92 1.83 -0.87
N TRP A 119 -12.18 2.23 -0.74
CA TRP A 119 -13.09 1.64 0.24
C TRP A 119 -13.68 0.29 -0.17
N GLN A 120 -13.87 0.06 -1.46
CA GLN A 120 -14.48 -1.17 -1.95
C GLN A 120 -13.46 -2.27 -2.21
N VAL A 121 -12.22 -1.92 -2.55
CA VAL A 121 -11.17 -2.88 -2.91
C VAL A 121 -10.01 -2.82 -1.92
N TYR A 122 -9.22 -1.74 -1.91
CA TYR A 122 -7.93 -1.71 -1.19
C TYR A 122 -8.08 -1.72 0.34
N LEU A 123 -9.10 -1.07 0.88
CA LEU A 123 -9.43 -1.07 2.31
C LEU A 123 -10.61 -1.99 2.65
N HIS A 124 -10.96 -2.92 1.74
CA HIS A 124 -11.97 -3.92 2.04
C HIS A 124 -11.52 -4.79 3.21
N LYS A 125 -12.46 -5.15 4.09
CA LYS A 125 -12.17 -5.91 5.34
C LYS A 125 -11.32 -7.15 5.11
N THR A 126 -11.57 -7.89 4.04
CA THR A 126 -10.83 -9.10 3.68
C THR A 126 -9.39 -8.78 3.27
N VAL A 127 -9.19 -7.71 2.49
CA VAL A 127 -7.86 -7.29 2.04
C VAL A 127 -7.02 -6.81 3.23
N VAL A 128 -7.58 -5.94 4.07
CA VAL A 128 -6.90 -5.47 5.30
C VAL A 128 -6.58 -6.65 6.23
N SER A 129 -7.49 -7.61 6.37
CA SER A 129 -7.23 -8.80 7.19
C SER A 129 -6.11 -9.66 6.62
N ALA A 130 -6.08 -9.87 5.32
CA ALA A 130 -5.03 -10.65 4.66
C ALA A 130 -3.65 -9.97 4.80
N GLU A 131 -3.58 -8.65 4.50
CA GLU A 131 -2.36 -7.86 4.65
C GLU A 131 -1.84 -7.92 6.10
N MET A 132 -2.71 -7.63 7.07
CA MET A 132 -2.32 -7.66 8.47
C MET A 132 -1.90 -9.05 8.94
N SER A 133 -2.51 -10.11 8.42
CA SER A 133 -2.09 -11.48 8.74
C SER A 133 -0.67 -11.76 8.27
N VAL A 134 -0.31 -11.34 7.06
CA VAL A 134 1.07 -11.46 6.55
C VAL A 134 2.05 -10.65 7.41
N VAL A 135 1.73 -9.39 7.73
CA VAL A 135 2.54 -8.55 8.61
C VAL A 135 2.78 -9.23 9.96
N LEU A 136 1.73 -9.81 10.57
CA LEU A 136 1.82 -10.46 11.87
C LEU A 136 2.59 -11.78 11.83
N ILE A 137 2.49 -12.55 10.74
CA ILE A 137 3.31 -13.75 10.51
C ILE A 137 4.79 -13.37 10.53
N PHE A 138 5.20 -12.41 9.71
CA PHE A 138 6.59 -11.97 9.67
C PHE A 138 7.06 -11.35 10.98
N LYS A 139 6.21 -10.58 11.66
CA LYS A 139 6.51 -10.06 13.01
C LYS A 139 6.78 -11.20 14.00
N ARG A 140 5.97 -12.28 13.96
CA ARG A 140 6.18 -13.44 14.82
C ARG A 140 7.46 -14.18 14.46
N VAL A 141 7.75 -14.37 13.17
CA VAL A 141 9.02 -14.97 12.72
C VAL A 141 10.21 -14.21 13.31
N LEU A 142 10.22 -12.88 13.18
CA LEU A 142 11.31 -12.06 13.69
C LEU A 142 11.44 -12.11 15.21
N GLU A 143 10.31 -12.15 15.94
CA GLU A 143 10.30 -12.32 17.39
C GLU A 143 10.89 -13.68 17.81
N LEU A 144 10.56 -14.76 17.10
CA LEU A 144 11.09 -16.08 17.35
C LEU A 144 12.61 -16.15 17.11
N LEU A 145 13.07 -15.58 15.99
CA LEU A 145 14.50 -15.49 15.68
C LEU A 145 15.28 -14.70 16.76
N GLN A 146 14.74 -13.58 17.23
CA GLN A 146 15.33 -12.81 18.33
C GLN A 146 15.42 -13.59 19.64
N LYS A 147 14.50 -14.54 19.86
CA LYS A 147 14.51 -15.45 21.02
C LYS A 147 15.41 -16.68 20.81
N GLY A 148 16.12 -16.77 19.68
CA GLY A 148 16.96 -17.92 19.34
C GLY A 148 16.16 -19.16 18.91
N VAL A 149 14.86 -19.02 18.63
CA VAL A 149 14.05 -20.11 18.08
C VAL A 149 14.26 -20.17 16.57
N PRO A 150 14.72 -21.31 16.02
CA PRO A 150 15.00 -21.40 14.59
C PRO A 150 13.71 -21.34 13.78
N VAL A 151 13.66 -20.41 12.84
CA VAL A 151 12.61 -20.31 11.82
C VAL A 151 13.32 -20.16 10.48
N GLN A 152 13.04 -21.07 9.55
CA GLN A 152 13.64 -21.08 8.23
C GLN A 152 12.59 -20.68 7.17
N ALA A 153 12.98 -19.83 6.23
CA ALA A 153 12.16 -19.55 5.05
C ALA A 153 12.32 -20.64 3.98
N ALA A 154 11.40 -20.68 3.03
CA ALA A 154 11.44 -21.64 1.93
C ALA A 154 12.54 -21.33 0.91
N SER A 155 12.92 -20.07 0.73
CA SER A 155 14.00 -19.66 -0.15
C SER A 155 15.19 -19.12 0.63
N THR A 156 16.38 -19.30 0.06
CA THR A 156 17.64 -18.85 0.65
C THR A 156 17.74 -17.32 0.70
N ASP A 157 17.13 -16.62 -0.25
CA ASP A 157 17.20 -15.16 -0.30
C ASP A 157 16.25 -14.54 0.73
N LEU A 158 15.04 -15.06 0.91
CA LEU A 158 14.15 -14.63 1.98
C LEU A 158 14.72 -14.97 3.35
N ASP A 159 15.26 -16.16 3.52
CA ASP A 159 15.91 -16.59 4.76
C ASP A 159 17.08 -15.68 5.13
N PHE A 160 17.89 -15.28 4.14
CA PHE A 160 18.98 -14.32 4.34
C PHE A 160 18.47 -13.01 4.96
N PHE A 161 17.40 -12.40 4.43
CA PHE A 161 16.85 -11.15 4.97
C PHE A 161 16.18 -11.31 6.34
N LEU A 162 15.65 -12.47 6.65
CA LEU A 162 15.09 -12.77 7.97
C LEU A 162 16.19 -12.90 9.04
N GLN A 163 17.30 -13.55 8.69
CA GLN A 163 18.42 -13.79 9.61
C GLN A 163 19.33 -12.57 9.77
N ASN A 164 19.42 -11.71 8.74
CA ASN A 164 20.34 -10.57 8.72
C ASN A 164 19.58 -9.25 8.77
N ARG A 165 19.19 -8.83 9.96
CA ARG A 165 18.39 -7.61 10.18
C ARG A 165 19.06 -6.33 9.67
N GLU A 166 20.38 -6.28 9.65
CA GLU A 166 21.14 -5.13 9.18
C GLU A 166 21.30 -5.09 7.66
N ALA A 167 20.93 -6.16 6.96
CA ALA A 167 21.01 -6.21 5.49
C ALA A 167 20.18 -5.11 4.81
N GLY A 168 19.13 -4.60 5.46
CA GLY A 168 18.36 -3.47 5.00
C GLY A 168 19.15 -2.16 4.95
N ALA A 169 19.99 -1.89 5.93
CA ALA A 169 20.89 -0.73 5.95
C ALA A 169 21.98 -0.83 4.86
N ALA A 170 22.36 -2.06 4.49
CA ALA A 170 23.34 -2.37 3.46
C ALA A 170 22.68 -2.90 2.16
N ILE A 171 21.42 -2.55 1.88
CA ILE A 171 20.62 -3.13 0.80
C ILE A 171 21.31 -3.03 -0.57
N LYS A 172 22.05 -1.97 -0.82
CA LYS A 172 22.82 -1.78 -2.07
C LYS A 172 23.81 -2.94 -2.32
N GLN A 173 24.36 -3.55 -1.28
CA GLN A 173 25.28 -4.69 -1.37
C GLN A 173 24.54 -6.03 -1.60
N HIS A 174 23.22 -6.05 -1.34
CA HIS A 174 22.38 -7.25 -1.41
C HIS A 174 21.24 -7.09 -2.42
N LEU A 175 21.37 -6.12 -3.34
CA LEU A 175 20.31 -5.78 -4.29
C LEU A 175 19.93 -6.95 -5.17
N ASP A 176 20.92 -7.72 -5.65
CA ASP A 176 20.67 -8.94 -6.47
C ASP A 176 19.86 -10.00 -5.72
N ARG A 177 20.09 -10.17 -4.42
CA ARG A 177 19.27 -11.06 -3.58
C ARG A 177 17.86 -10.55 -3.43
N PHE A 178 17.72 -9.25 -3.20
CA PHE A 178 16.42 -8.61 -3.08
C PHE A 178 15.60 -8.73 -4.39
N CYS A 179 16.24 -8.50 -5.53
CA CYS A 179 15.60 -8.60 -6.85
C CYS A 179 15.16 -10.02 -7.24
N ARG A 180 15.67 -11.06 -6.57
CA ARG A 180 15.22 -12.44 -6.78
C ARG A 180 13.99 -12.82 -5.96
N LEU A 181 13.62 -11.99 -4.97
CA LEU A 181 12.43 -12.26 -4.14
C LEU A 181 11.14 -12.03 -4.92
N ASP A 182 10.22 -12.98 -4.78
CA ASP A 182 8.87 -12.87 -5.35
C ASP A 182 7.79 -13.37 -4.39
N ASP A 183 6.52 -13.37 -4.85
CA ASP A 183 5.38 -13.83 -4.05
C ASP A 183 5.47 -15.31 -3.66
N HIS A 184 6.16 -16.12 -4.48
CA HIS A 184 6.30 -17.56 -4.23
C HIS A 184 7.20 -17.81 -3.02
N ASP A 185 8.26 -17.02 -2.83
CA ASP A 185 9.14 -17.11 -1.66
C ASP A 185 8.36 -16.92 -0.37
N VAL A 186 7.52 -15.89 -0.36
CA VAL A 186 6.66 -15.54 0.78
C VAL A 186 5.62 -16.62 1.02
N MET A 187 4.87 -17.02 -0.01
CA MET A 187 3.79 -17.99 0.12
C MET A 187 4.29 -19.40 0.43
N ALA A 188 5.42 -19.83 -0.15
CA ALA A 188 6.03 -21.11 0.19
C ALA A 188 6.48 -21.15 1.66
N SER A 189 7.08 -20.06 2.14
CA SER A 189 7.48 -19.94 3.54
C SER A 189 6.26 -19.99 4.48
N ILE A 190 5.20 -19.25 4.18
CA ILE A 190 3.96 -19.27 4.97
C ILE A 190 3.37 -20.70 5.00
N LYS A 191 3.37 -21.42 3.88
CA LYS A 191 2.90 -22.82 3.82
C LYS A 191 3.75 -23.76 4.70
N ASN A 192 5.07 -23.61 4.68
CA ASN A 192 5.95 -24.38 5.54
C ASN A 192 5.71 -24.07 7.02
N TRP A 193 5.50 -22.81 7.36
CA TRP A 193 5.24 -22.38 8.74
C TRP A 193 3.89 -22.85 9.29
N CYS A 194 2.97 -23.33 8.47
CA CYS A 194 1.76 -24.01 8.96
C CYS A 194 2.05 -25.19 9.89
N HIS A 195 3.24 -25.79 9.77
CA HIS A 195 3.69 -26.94 10.55
C HIS A 195 4.71 -26.57 11.64
N HIS A 196 5.01 -25.28 11.81
CA HIS A 196 5.95 -24.83 12.81
C HIS A 196 5.42 -25.12 14.24
N PRO A 197 6.27 -25.52 15.20
CA PRO A 197 5.84 -25.84 16.57
C PRO A 197 5.25 -24.65 17.33
N ASP A 198 5.64 -23.42 16.98
CA ASP A 198 5.04 -22.22 17.56
C ASP A 198 3.57 -22.07 17.12
N LYS A 199 2.67 -22.06 18.11
CA LYS A 199 1.23 -22.03 17.87
C LYS A 199 0.74 -20.74 17.21
N VAL A 200 1.35 -19.59 17.51
CA VAL A 200 0.98 -18.30 16.91
C VAL A 200 1.34 -18.32 15.44
N LEU A 201 2.59 -18.66 15.11
CA LEU A 201 3.08 -18.70 13.74
C LEU A 201 2.29 -19.69 12.88
N SER A 202 2.13 -20.94 13.37
CA SER A 202 1.43 -21.98 12.61
C SER A 202 -0.07 -21.70 12.44
N THR A 203 -0.71 -21.09 13.44
CA THR A 203 -2.13 -20.74 13.32
C THR A 203 -2.35 -19.60 12.33
N LEU A 204 -1.58 -18.50 12.43
CA LEU A 204 -1.67 -17.38 11.47
C LEU A 204 -1.40 -17.86 10.02
N SER A 205 -0.37 -18.69 9.83
CA SER A 205 -0.03 -19.25 8.53
C SER A 205 -1.17 -20.10 7.94
N ARG A 206 -1.81 -20.95 8.76
CA ARG A 206 -3.01 -21.71 8.34
C ARG A 206 -4.19 -20.80 7.99
N LEU A 207 -4.45 -19.74 8.77
CA LEU A 207 -5.53 -18.80 8.48
C LEU A 207 -5.38 -18.17 7.08
N VAL A 208 -4.16 -17.86 6.67
CA VAL A 208 -3.88 -17.32 5.33
C VAL A 208 -4.03 -18.40 4.26
N THR A 209 -3.40 -19.56 4.43
CA THR A 209 -3.36 -20.63 3.41
C THR A 209 -4.73 -21.28 3.20
N GLU A 210 -5.54 -21.41 4.26
CA GLU A 210 -6.90 -21.96 4.20
C GLU A 210 -7.95 -20.89 3.90
N ARG A 211 -7.56 -19.63 3.71
CA ARG A 211 -8.46 -18.49 3.48
C ARG A 211 -9.51 -18.28 4.59
N LYS A 212 -9.18 -18.65 5.81
CA LYS A 212 -10.01 -18.49 7.03
C LYS A 212 -9.54 -17.24 7.81
N LEU A 213 -9.44 -16.11 7.13
CA LEU A 213 -8.88 -14.89 7.66
C LEU A 213 -9.59 -14.41 8.94
N LEU A 214 -8.89 -13.62 9.74
CA LEU A 214 -9.46 -12.93 10.89
C LEU A 214 -10.59 -12.00 10.44
N LYS A 215 -11.65 -11.87 11.25
CA LYS A 215 -12.73 -10.91 11.01
C LYS A 215 -12.29 -9.50 11.33
N ILE A 216 -12.65 -8.56 10.46
CA ILE A 216 -12.54 -7.13 10.71
C ILE A 216 -13.93 -6.53 10.86
N ARG A 217 -14.10 -5.70 11.91
CA ARG A 217 -15.27 -4.85 12.10
C ARG A 217 -14.82 -3.41 12.25
N PHE A 218 -15.27 -2.54 11.35
CA PHE A 218 -15.09 -1.11 11.50
C PHE A 218 -15.92 -0.61 12.69
N LEU A 219 -15.33 0.27 13.47
CA LEU A 219 -15.88 0.82 14.69
C LEU A 219 -16.39 2.24 14.42
N LYS A 220 -17.52 2.60 15.03
CA LYS A 220 -18.00 3.98 15.05
C LYS A 220 -17.29 4.78 16.14
N GLU A 221 -16.95 4.13 17.22
CA GLU A 221 -16.24 4.67 18.38
C GLU A 221 -15.12 3.69 18.77
N PRO A 222 -14.02 4.19 19.36
CA PRO A 222 -12.95 3.33 19.85
C PRO A 222 -13.47 2.25 20.81
N ILE A 223 -12.94 1.03 20.69
CA ILE A 223 -13.31 -0.04 21.63
C ILE A 223 -12.72 0.21 23.01
N ALA A 224 -13.51 -0.02 24.06
CA ALA A 224 -13.02 0.06 25.42
C ALA A 224 -11.89 -0.92 25.70
N ALA A 225 -10.85 -0.48 26.41
CA ALA A 225 -9.69 -1.33 26.74
C ALA A 225 -10.07 -2.61 27.49
N SER A 226 -11.07 -2.53 28.39
CA SER A 226 -11.62 -3.70 29.09
C SER A 226 -12.18 -4.75 28.12
N ARG A 227 -12.95 -4.32 27.12
CA ARG A 227 -13.51 -5.25 26.12
C ARG A 227 -12.44 -5.87 25.22
N LEU A 228 -11.41 -5.11 24.86
CA LEU A 228 -10.26 -5.64 24.11
C LEU A 228 -9.53 -6.71 24.92
N THR A 229 -9.29 -6.46 26.21
CA THR A 229 -8.64 -7.41 27.13
C THR A 229 -9.49 -8.67 27.30
N GLU A 230 -10.79 -8.55 27.43
CA GLU A 230 -11.72 -9.70 27.52
C GLU A 230 -11.64 -10.58 26.27
N LEU A 231 -11.72 -9.99 25.09
CA LEU A 231 -11.59 -10.71 23.82
C LEU A 231 -10.24 -11.43 23.67
N ARG A 232 -9.15 -10.83 24.19
CA ARG A 232 -7.83 -11.48 24.21
C ARG A 232 -7.82 -12.67 25.15
N LYS A 233 -8.39 -12.57 26.35
CA LYS A 233 -8.53 -13.68 27.29
C LYS A 233 -9.31 -14.84 26.70
N GLU A 234 -10.49 -14.56 26.11
CA GLU A 234 -11.29 -15.57 25.43
C GLU A 234 -10.50 -16.26 24.31
N THR A 235 -9.75 -15.49 23.52
CA THR A 235 -8.93 -16.02 22.42
C THR A 235 -7.74 -16.84 22.95
N ALA A 236 -7.09 -16.39 24.01
CA ALA A 236 -5.98 -17.09 24.64
C ALA A 236 -6.40 -18.48 25.13
N LEU A 237 -7.55 -18.56 25.83
CA LEU A 237 -8.12 -19.83 26.28
C LEU A 237 -8.46 -20.76 25.11
N ARG A 238 -9.13 -20.23 24.08
CA ARG A 238 -9.55 -21.03 22.91
C ARG A 238 -8.38 -21.59 22.12
N LEU A 239 -7.31 -20.79 21.92
CA LEU A 239 -6.14 -21.19 21.15
C LEU A 239 -5.07 -21.88 22.03
N THR A 240 -5.25 -21.92 23.34
CA THR A 240 -4.27 -22.43 24.30
C THR A 240 -2.90 -21.75 24.13
N ILE A 241 -2.91 -20.41 24.17
CA ILE A 241 -1.76 -19.52 24.08
C ILE A 241 -1.83 -18.51 25.24
N SER A 242 -0.77 -17.73 25.45
CA SER A 242 -0.78 -16.66 26.46
C SER A 242 -1.65 -15.47 26.04
N GLU A 243 -2.09 -14.64 27.00
CA GLU A 243 -2.80 -13.40 26.72
C GLU A 243 -1.97 -12.41 25.85
N ALA A 244 -0.65 -12.40 26.07
CA ALA A 244 0.26 -11.60 25.24
C ALA A 244 0.28 -12.07 23.77
N GLU A 245 0.27 -13.39 23.56
CA GLU A 245 0.19 -13.97 22.20
C GLU A 245 -1.17 -13.79 21.56
N ALA A 246 -2.24 -13.69 22.34
CA ALA A 246 -3.57 -13.40 21.82
C ALA A 246 -3.65 -12.03 21.11
N ALA A 247 -2.72 -11.11 21.39
CA ALA A 247 -2.61 -9.84 20.67
C ALA A 247 -2.28 -10.01 19.18
N TYR A 248 -1.74 -11.13 18.75
CA TYR A 248 -1.56 -11.48 17.34
C TYR A 248 -2.90 -11.79 16.62
N PHE A 249 -3.94 -12.10 17.36
CA PHE A 249 -5.24 -12.46 16.82
C PHE A 249 -6.34 -11.43 17.12
N VAL A 250 -6.16 -10.65 18.21
CA VAL A 250 -7.12 -9.62 18.63
C VAL A 250 -6.40 -8.30 18.81
N PHE A 251 -6.60 -7.41 17.83
CA PHE A 251 -5.95 -6.11 17.78
C PHE A 251 -6.84 -5.05 17.14
N THR A 252 -6.51 -3.80 17.35
CA THR A 252 -7.14 -2.65 16.69
C THR A 252 -6.19 -2.05 15.66
N GLY A 253 -6.74 -1.39 14.67
CA GLY A 253 -5.99 -0.66 13.67
C GLY A 253 -6.83 0.46 13.08
N LYS A 254 -6.22 1.19 12.17
CA LYS A 254 -6.83 2.33 11.48
C LYS A 254 -6.67 2.14 9.98
N ALA A 255 -7.78 2.22 9.26
CA ALA A 255 -7.78 2.27 7.80
C ALA A 255 -8.07 3.71 7.38
N SER A 256 -7.17 4.33 6.64
CA SER A 256 -7.32 5.72 6.21
C SER A 256 -7.06 5.88 4.71
N ASN A 257 -7.74 6.84 4.12
CA ASN A 257 -7.53 7.26 2.75
C ASN A 257 -7.71 8.77 2.63
N THR A 258 -6.78 9.40 1.93
CA THR A 258 -6.86 10.79 1.50
C THR A 258 -7.19 10.82 0.02
N THR A 259 -8.32 11.41 -0.36
CA THR A 259 -8.77 11.43 -1.76
C THR A 259 -7.93 12.39 -2.61
N TYR A 260 -7.70 13.59 -2.11
CA TYR A 260 -6.90 14.65 -2.74
C TYR A 260 -6.30 15.54 -1.67
N ASN A 261 -5.03 15.90 -1.81
CA ASN A 261 -4.35 16.81 -0.91
C ASN A 261 -3.62 17.90 -1.71
N PRO A 262 -4.17 19.11 -1.80
CA PRO A 262 -3.56 20.21 -2.56
C PRO A 262 -2.26 20.74 -1.94
N LYS A 263 -1.87 20.25 -0.75
CA LYS A 263 -0.60 20.61 -0.10
C LYS A 263 0.57 19.74 -0.59
N ASP A 264 0.30 18.52 -1.08
CA ASP A 264 1.33 17.64 -1.59
C ASP A 264 1.65 18.00 -3.04
N GLU A 265 0.67 17.83 -3.92
CA GLU A 265 0.78 18.15 -5.33
C GLU A 265 -0.57 18.60 -5.87
N ARG A 266 -0.56 19.60 -6.74
CA ARG A 266 -1.78 20.22 -7.27
C ARG A 266 -2.16 19.65 -8.64
N ILE A 267 -3.45 19.53 -8.87
CA ILE A 267 -4.00 19.28 -10.21
C ILE A 267 -4.39 20.64 -10.80
N HIS A 268 -3.54 21.14 -11.70
CA HIS A 268 -3.72 22.45 -12.32
C HIS A 268 -4.71 22.39 -13.48
N ILE A 269 -5.72 23.24 -13.43
CA ILE A 269 -6.72 23.43 -14.50
C ILE A 269 -6.38 24.69 -15.28
N LEU A 270 -6.16 24.53 -16.58
CA LEU A 270 -5.92 25.63 -17.50
C LEU A 270 -7.24 26.05 -18.17
N PHE A 271 -7.65 27.29 -17.91
CA PHE A 271 -8.83 27.92 -18.50
C PHE A 271 -8.53 28.54 -19.86
N LYS A 272 -9.56 28.79 -20.67
CA LYS A 272 -9.45 29.39 -22.02
C LYS A 272 -8.87 30.80 -22.00
N ASP A 273 -9.10 31.56 -20.93
CA ASP A 273 -8.54 32.91 -20.73
C ASP A 273 -7.06 32.89 -20.33
N GLY A 274 -6.47 31.69 -20.18
CA GLY A 274 -5.10 31.49 -19.75
C GLY A 274 -4.90 31.48 -18.24
N THR A 275 -5.96 31.61 -17.44
CA THR A 275 -5.85 31.48 -15.99
C THR A 275 -5.60 30.04 -15.60
N VAL A 276 -4.90 29.83 -14.48
CA VAL A 276 -4.62 28.51 -13.89
C VAL A 276 -5.15 28.49 -12.47
N LYS A 277 -5.97 27.49 -12.16
CA LYS A 277 -6.48 27.24 -10.80
C LYS A 277 -6.19 25.80 -10.40
N ASP A 278 -6.08 25.53 -9.10
CA ASP A 278 -6.15 24.17 -8.60
C ASP A 278 -7.56 23.61 -8.80
N ILE A 279 -7.71 22.29 -9.00
CA ILE A 279 -9.03 21.66 -9.14
C ILE A 279 -9.95 21.99 -7.94
N SER A 280 -9.40 22.16 -6.74
CA SER A 280 -10.15 22.49 -5.53
C SER A 280 -10.64 23.95 -5.48
N GLU A 281 -10.11 24.81 -6.35
CA GLU A 281 -10.45 26.23 -6.46
C GLU A 281 -11.43 26.52 -7.62
N VAL A 282 -11.88 25.45 -8.30
CA VAL A 282 -12.76 25.59 -9.46
C VAL A 282 -14.21 25.82 -9.01
N ASP A 283 -14.82 26.90 -9.51
CA ASP A 283 -16.22 27.18 -9.33
C ASP A 283 -17.09 26.21 -10.15
N ASN A 284 -18.25 25.84 -9.64
CA ASN A 284 -19.20 24.88 -10.26
C ASN A 284 -18.69 23.44 -10.38
N ALA A 285 -17.72 23.05 -9.56
CA ALA A 285 -17.32 21.67 -9.43
C ALA A 285 -18.48 20.81 -8.87
N LEU A 286 -18.58 19.56 -9.33
CA LEU A 286 -19.52 18.58 -8.74
C LEU A 286 -19.15 18.22 -7.31
N ILE A 287 -17.88 18.38 -6.98
CA ILE A 287 -17.33 18.06 -5.68
C ILE A 287 -17.18 19.35 -4.89
N ASN A 288 -17.82 19.39 -3.71
CA ASN A 288 -17.60 20.50 -2.77
C ASN A 288 -16.29 20.31 -2.02
N TYR A 289 -15.22 20.92 -2.50
CA TYR A 289 -13.88 20.85 -1.92
C TYR A 289 -13.75 21.57 -0.57
N GLY A 290 -14.69 22.48 -0.25
CA GLY A 290 -14.74 23.17 1.04
C GLY A 290 -15.25 22.32 2.20
N SER A 291 -15.85 21.16 1.93
CA SER A 291 -16.26 20.24 2.98
C SER A 291 -15.12 19.25 3.31
N SER A 292 -14.72 19.18 4.57
CA SER A 292 -13.73 18.21 5.07
C SER A 292 -14.07 16.75 4.75
N LEU A 293 -15.35 16.46 4.48
CA LEU A 293 -15.85 15.14 4.09
C LEU A 293 -15.52 14.78 2.63
N ALA A 294 -15.29 15.75 1.77
CA ALA A 294 -15.07 15.48 0.35
C ALA A 294 -13.61 15.08 0.03
N PHE A 295 -12.63 15.69 0.68
CA PHE A 295 -11.20 15.58 0.31
C PHE A 295 -10.24 15.34 1.48
N GLY A 296 -10.68 15.51 2.73
CA GLY A 296 -9.85 15.22 3.90
C GLY A 296 -9.53 13.73 4.05
N GLU A 297 -8.58 13.43 4.92
CA GLU A 297 -8.32 12.06 5.35
C GLU A 297 -9.57 11.46 5.99
N ILE A 298 -10.15 10.45 5.34
CA ILE A 298 -11.20 9.65 5.95
C ILE A 298 -10.53 8.46 6.61
N SER A 299 -10.76 8.37 7.91
CA SER A 299 -10.20 7.33 8.74
C SER A 299 -11.30 6.55 9.44
N LYS A 300 -11.16 5.23 9.47
CA LYS A 300 -12.03 4.32 10.20
C LYS A 300 -11.19 3.43 11.11
N GLU A 301 -11.47 3.45 12.38
CA GLU A 301 -10.91 2.47 13.30
C GLU A 301 -11.55 1.11 13.08
N TYR A 302 -10.78 0.06 13.31
CA TYR A 302 -11.28 -1.30 13.24
C TYR A 302 -10.73 -2.17 14.37
N ILE A 303 -11.48 -3.20 14.70
CA ILE A 303 -11.01 -4.33 15.49
C ILE A 303 -10.89 -5.56 14.58
N CYS A 304 -9.80 -6.30 14.76
CA CYS A 304 -9.56 -7.60 14.16
C CYS A 304 -9.65 -8.69 15.23
N TYR A 305 -10.33 -9.81 14.93
CA TYR A 305 -10.52 -10.92 15.85
C TYR A 305 -10.79 -12.24 15.11
N PRO A 306 -10.52 -13.41 15.72
CA PRO A 306 -10.81 -14.72 15.11
C PRO A 306 -12.31 -14.93 14.91
N GLN A 307 -12.68 -15.59 13.80
CA GLN A 307 -14.07 -16.04 13.64
C GLN A 307 -14.46 -17.02 14.75
N ALA A 308 -15.69 -16.91 15.26
CA ALA A 308 -16.28 -17.99 16.02
C ALA A 308 -16.42 -19.21 15.08
N GLN A 309 -15.89 -20.35 15.48
CA GLN A 309 -16.17 -21.60 14.78
C GLN A 309 -17.58 -22.08 15.08
#